data_14345c34805850bcd3c5915acfb1e494
#
_entry.id   14345c34805850bcd3c5915acfb1e494
#
_cell.length_a   1.000
_cell.length_b   1.000
_cell.length_c   1.000
_cell.angle_alpha   90.00
_cell.angle_beta   90.00
_cell.angle_gamma   90.00
#
_symmetry.space_group_name_H-M   'P 1'
#
loop_
_entity.id
_entity.type
_entity.pdbx_description
1 polymer ?
#
loop_
_entity_poly.entity_id
_entity_poly.type
_entity_poly.pdbx_seq_one_letter_code
_entity_poly.pdbx_strand_id
1 'polypeptide(L)'
;TRDLAFPLDNGFYTLKIGKVNLDNTDLNLENIHLVSTYPKMEFAYRQPKHQDWFDIKVGKLGLSGIDLPAYFSEQIVRIKEVQIDDAELQNFKNQQIAVPRHIVPMIYSGLQKAPVKVVIDSLGVNNLTVVYEELSKKGIQPGKLFFTEMNGKFSGFTNIASRPDQYIRLD
;
A
#
# COMPACT_ATOMS: atom_id res chain seq x y z
N THR A 1 -0.70 -23.70 9.15
CA THR A 1 -0.38 -22.29 8.84
C THR A 1 -1.01 -21.44 9.95
N ARG A 2 -0.20 -20.74 10.72
CA ARG A 2 -0.72 -19.79 11.73
C ARG A 2 -0.91 -18.45 11.04
N ASP A 3 -2.07 -17.84 11.21
CA ASP A 3 -2.29 -16.46 10.79
C ASP A 3 -1.27 -15.56 11.49
N LEU A 4 -0.52 -14.80 10.71
CA LEU A 4 0.44 -13.83 11.22
C LEU A 4 -0.27 -12.50 11.43
N ALA A 5 0.00 -11.82 12.54
CA ALA A 5 -0.55 -10.51 12.83
C ALA A 5 0.52 -9.58 13.40
N PHE A 6 0.69 -8.41 12.79
CA PHE A 6 1.71 -7.43 13.16
C PHE A 6 1.04 -6.07 13.42
N PRO A 7 1.17 -5.52 14.64
CA PRO A 7 0.72 -4.15 14.90
C PRO A 7 1.64 -3.16 14.16
N LEU A 8 1.03 -2.17 13.52
CA LEU A 8 1.70 -1.11 12.80
C LEU A 8 1.20 0.26 13.29
N ASP A 9 1.98 1.31 13.02
CA ASP A 9 1.64 2.70 13.35
C ASP A 9 1.18 2.87 14.81
N ASN A 10 2.00 2.40 15.76
CA ASN A 10 1.72 2.44 17.19
C ASN A 10 0.38 1.77 17.59
N GLY A 11 -0.04 0.74 16.86
CA GLY A 11 -1.26 0.00 17.10
C GLY A 11 -2.51 0.59 16.44
N PHE A 12 -2.38 1.60 15.60
CA PHE A 12 -3.50 2.12 14.81
C PHE A 12 -3.94 1.18 13.70
N TYR A 13 -3.03 0.33 13.23
CA TYR A 13 -3.28 -0.70 12.23
C TYR A 13 -2.76 -2.07 12.69
N THR A 14 -3.37 -3.11 12.14
CA THR A 14 -2.86 -4.47 12.23
C THR A 14 -2.76 -5.05 10.82
N LEU A 15 -1.56 -5.50 10.44
CA LEU A 15 -1.34 -6.29 9.23
C LEU A 15 -1.54 -7.77 9.56
N LYS A 16 -2.50 -8.40 8.90
CA LYS A 16 -2.77 -9.84 9.01
C LYS A 16 -2.37 -10.53 7.70
N ILE A 17 -1.77 -11.72 7.80
CA ILE A 17 -1.37 -12.53 6.65
C ILE A 17 -1.81 -13.97 6.94
N GLY A 18 -2.71 -14.51 6.12
CA GLY A 18 -3.26 -15.86 6.31
C GLY A 18 -2.28 -16.95 5.89
N LYS A 19 -1.52 -16.75 4.82
CA LYS A 19 -0.58 -17.75 4.35
C LYS A 19 0.68 -17.12 3.78
N VAL A 20 1.81 -17.72 4.10
CA VAL A 20 3.14 -17.35 3.58
C VAL A 20 3.78 -18.59 2.99
N ASN A 21 4.22 -18.51 1.76
CA ASN A 21 4.99 -19.55 1.09
C ASN A 21 6.24 -18.91 0.46
N LEU A 22 7.40 -19.38 0.88
CA LEU A 22 8.70 -18.95 0.37
C LEU A 22 9.36 -20.15 -0.32
N ASP A 23 9.70 -20.00 -1.58
CA ASP A 23 10.39 -21.01 -2.39
C ASP A 23 11.54 -20.34 -3.17
N ASN A 24 12.77 -20.67 -2.79
CA ASN A 24 14.00 -20.09 -3.34
C ASN A 24 13.98 -18.54 -3.34
N THR A 25 13.67 -17.95 -4.50
CA THR A 25 13.63 -16.51 -4.73
C THR A 25 12.20 -15.95 -4.84
N ASP A 26 11.20 -16.80 -4.59
CA ASP A 26 9.80 -16.45 -4.78
C ASP A 26 9.06 -16.45 -3.44
N LEU A 27 8.33 -15.37 -3.19
CA LEU A 27 7.49 -15.23 -2.00
C LEU A 27 6.03 -15.06 -2.42
N ASN A 28 5.17 -15.92 -1.89
CA ASN A 28 3.73 -15.84 -2.11
C ASN A 28 3.01 -15.65 -0.78
N LEU A 29 2.18 -14.62 -0.73
CA LEU A 29 1.34 -14.28 0.40
C LEU A 29 -0.14 -14.37 -0.02
N GLU A 30 -0.98 -14.93 0.86
CA GLU A 30 -2.42 -15.02 0.61
C GLU A 30 -3.20 -14.47 1.81
N ASN A 31 -4.38 -13.91 1.53
CA ASN A 31 -5.29 -13.35 2.52
C ASN A 31 -4.60 -12.27 3.40
N ILE A 32 -4.09 -11.24 2.74
CA ILE A 32 -3.45 -10.11 3.39
C ILE A 32 -4.52 -9.09 3.73
N HIS A 33 -4.53 -8.60 4.98
CA HIS A 33 -5.47 -7.58 5.43
C HIS A 33 -4.77 -6.56 6.34
N LEU A 34 -4.68 -5.33 5.88
CA LEU A 34 -4.33 -4.19 6.71
C LEU A 34 -5.62 -3.58 7.25
N VAL A 35 -5.90 -3.82 8.51
CA VAL A 35 -7.13 -3.38 9.18
C VAL A 35 -6.83 -2.33 10.25
N SER A 36 -7.63 -1.27 10.27
CA SER A 36 -7.56 -0.26 11.33
C SER A 36 -8.12 -0.79 12.65
N THR A 37 -7.49 -0.42 13.76
CA THR A 37 -7.96 -0.72 15.12
C THR A 37 -9.23 0.06 15.47
N TYR A 38 -9.40 1.24 14.86
CA TYR A 38 -10.55 2.12 15.15
C TYR A 38 -11.50 2.20 13.95
N PRO A 39 -12.81 2.32 14.20
CA PRO A 39 -13.77 2.61 13.15
C PRO A 39 -13.43 3.89 12.39
N LYS A 40 -13.72 3.94 11.10
CA LYS A 40 -13.33 5.04 10.20
C LYS A 40 -13.71 6.43 10.70
N MET A 41 -14.87 6.59 11.35
CA MET A 41 -15.32 7.88 11.87
C MET A 41 -14.53 8.32 13.11
N GLU A 42 -14.04 7.39 13.93
CA GLU A 42 -13.27 7.68 15.13
C GLU A 42 -11.77 7.84 14.85
N PHE A 43 -11.28 7.16 13.84
CA PHE A 43 -9.85 7.05 13.54
C PHE A 43 -9.15 8.41 13.53
N ALA A 44 -9.69 9.37 12.79
CA ALA A 44 -9.07 10.67 12.61
C ALA A 44 -9.05 11.51 13.91
N TYR A 45 -9.98 11.27 14.84
CA TYR A 45 -10.00 11.96 16.16
C TYR A 45 -8.99 11.37 17.14
N ARG A 46 -8.55 10.13 16.91
CA ARG A 46 -7.60 9.45 17.80
C ARG A 46 -6.15 9.62 17.35
N GLN A 47 -5.94 9.98 16.11
CA GLN A 47 -4.60 10.18 15.56
C GLN A 47 -3.98 11.50 16.02
N PRO A 48 -2.71 11.50 16.44
CA PRO A 48 -1.99 12.73 16.80
C PRO A 48 -1.68 13.61 15.57
N LYS A 49 -1.71 13.04 14.39
CA LYS A 49 -1.53 13.71 13.11
C LYS A 49 -2.73 13.36 12.23
N HIS A 50 -3.21 14.32 11.45
CA HIS A 50 -4.27 14.06 10.50
C HIS A 50 -3.81 13.05 9.46
N GLN A 51 -4.46 11.90 9.45
CA GLN A 51 -4.24 10.82 8.49
C GLN A 51 -5.60 10.29 8.03
N ASP A 52 -5.64 9.87 6.78
CA ASP A 52 -6.80 9.17 6.25
C ASP A 52 -6.89 7.76 6.85
N TRP A 53 -8.09 7.25 6.98
CA TRP A 53 -8.34 5.87 7.37
C TRP A 53 -8.26 4.96 6.15
N PHE A 54 -7.67 3.79 6.34
CA PHE A 54 -7.54 2.76 5.31
C PHE A 54 -8.01 1.41 5.83
N ASP A 55 -8.57 0.61 4.93
CA ASP A 55 -8.74 -0.84 5.04
C ASP A 55 -8.29 -1.43 3.71
N ILE A 56 -7.29 -2.31 3.73
CA ILE A 56 -6.68 -2.85 2.51
C ILE A 56 -6.69 -4.37 2.60
N LYS A 57 -7.36 -5.01 1.64
CA LYS A 57 -7.37 -6.46 1.49
C LYS A 57 -6.68 -6.84 0.20
N VAL A 58 -5.89 -7.89 0.23
CA VAL A 58 -5.27 -8.47 -0.96
C VAL A 58 -5.45 -9.98 -0.91
N GLY A 59 -6.06 -10.55 -1.94
CA GLY A 59 -6.26 -11.98 -2.05
C GLY A 59 -4.94 -12.71 -2.20
N LYS A 60 -4.11 -12.27 -3.16
CA LYS A 60 -2.77 -12.83 -3.40
C LYS A 60 -1.76 -11.73 -3.72
N LEU A 61 -0.56 -11.89 -3.18
CA LEU A 61 0.62 -11.11 -3.51
C LEU A 61 1.77 -12.06 -3.81
N GLY A 62 2.18 -12.09 -5.07
CA GLY A 62 3.35 -12.86 -5.54
C GLY A 62 4.53 -11.92 -5.78
N LEU A 63 5.69 -12.30 -5.28
CA LEU A 63 6.98 -11.69 -5.59
C LEU A 63 7.87 -12.78 -6.17
N SER A 64 8.39 -12.59 -7.38
CA SER A 64 9.28 -13.57 -8.03
C SER A 64 10.61 -12.95 -8.43
N GLY A 65 11.65 -13.76 -8.39
CA GLY A 65 13.01 -13.36 -8.69
C GLY A 65 13.57 -12.34 -7.71
N ILE A 66 13.40 -12.56 -6.41
CA ILE A 66 14.00 -11.73 -5.35
C ILE A 66 15.50 -11.96 -5.34
N ASP A 67 16.27 -10.89 -5.54
CA ASP A 67 17.73 -10.92 -5.52
C ASP A 67 18.26 -10.72 -4.09
N LEU A 68 18.39 -11.82 -3.35
CA LEU A 68 18.94 -11.81 -2.00
C LEU A 68 20.41 -11.35 -1.95
N PRO A 69 21.32 -11.77 -2.85
CA PRO A 69 22.66 -11.22 -2.93
C PRO A 69 22.72 -9.70 -3.02
N ALA A 70 21.89 -9.08 -3.86
CA ALA A 70 21.83 -7.61 -3.98
C ALA A 70 21.39 -6.95 -2.67
N TYR A 71 20.46 -7.56 -1.94
CA TYR A 71 20.06 -7.05 -0.63
C TYR A 71 21.22 -7.05 0.37
N PHE A 72 21.99 -8.14 0.46
CA PHE A 72 23.09 -8.24 1.42
C PHE A 72 24.29 -7.36 1.04
N SER A 73 24.59 -7.19 -0.25
CA SER A 73 25.74 -6.41 -0.72
C SER A 73 25.47 -4.92 -0.88
N GLU A 74 24.28 -4.54 -1.35
CA GLU A 74 23.94 -3.17 -1.76
C GLU A 74 22.84 -2.54 -0.90
N GLN A 75 22.18 -3.31 -0.03
CA GLN A 75 20.97 -2.92 0.72
C GLN A 75 19.82 -2.50 -0.21
N ILE A 76 19.72 -3.16 -1.36
CA ILE A 76 18.68 -2.94 -2.38
C ILE A 76 17.83 -4.21 -2.50
N VAL A 77 16.55 -4.09 -2.31
CA VAL A 77 15.58 -5.15 -2.61
C VAL A 77 15.26 -5.09 -4.11
N ARG A 78 15.81 -6.02 -4.87
CA ARG A 78 15.50 -6.18 -6.31
C ARG A 78 14.50 -7.31 -6.47
N ILE A 79 13.43 -7.04 -7.19
CA ILE A 79 12.37 -8.01 -7.47
C ILE A 79 12.09 -7.96 -8.97
N LYS A 80 12.10 -9.10 -9.61
CA LYS A 80 11.85 -9.19 -11.04
C LYS A 80 10.37 -8.93 -11.38
N GLU A 81 9.48 -9.53 -10.60
CA GLU A 81 8.06 -9.39 -10.81
C GLU A 81 7.29 -9.35 -9.49
N VAL A 82 6.36 -8.40 -9.38
CA VAL A 82 5.35 -8.34 -8.33
C VAL A 82 3.98 -8.46 -8.97
N GLN A 83 3.17 -9.41 -8.48
CA GLN A 83 1.80 -9.62 -8.93
C GLN A 83 0.84 -9.45 -7.75
N ILE A 84 -0.16 -8.60 -7.92
CA ILE A 84 -1.23 -8.34 -6.95
C ILE A 84 -2.55 -8.79 -7.57
N ASP A 85 -3.23 -9.74 -6.94
CA ASP A 85 -4.52 -10.23 -7.40
C ASP A 85 -5.59 -10.04 -6.33
N ASP A 86 -6.80 -9.68 -6.77
CA ASP A 86 -8.00 -9.54 -5.94
C ASP A 86 -7.79 -8.57 -4.77
N ALA A 87 -7.45 -7.33 -5.08
CA ALA A 87 -7.22 -6.30 -4.07
C ALA A 87 -8.42 -5.37 -3.88
N GLU A 88 -8.68 -5.01 -2.63
CA GLU A 88 -9.66 -3.99 -2.25
C GLU A 88 -8.96 -2.94 -1.36
N LEU A 89 -8.99 -1.70 -1.80
CA LEU A 89 -8.49 -0.54 -1.06
C LEU A 89 -9.67 0.35 -0.69
N GLN A 90 -9.97 0.46 0.59
CA GLN A 90 -10.92 1.44 1.11
C GLN A 90 -10.16 2.58 1.76
N ASN A 91 -10.47 3.81 1.36
CA ASN A 91 -9.93 5.03 1.95
C ASN A 91 -11.06 5.93 2.43
N PHE A 92 -10.94 6.47 3.64
CA PHE A 92 -11.88 7.46 4.16
C PHE A 92 -11.15 8.69 4.66
N LYS A 93 -11.57 9.84 4.14
CA LYS A 93 -11.05 11.16 4.51
C LYS A 93 -12.10 11.97 5.26
N ASN A 94 -11.77 12.46 6.44
CA ASN A 94 -12.64 13.34 7.21
C ASN A 94 -12.15 14.79 7.13
N GLN A 95 -12.82 15.64 6.34
CA GLN A 95 -12.47 17.05 6.20
C GLN A 95 -13.00 17.95 7.34
N GLN A 96 -13.78 17.42 8.27
CA GLN A 96 -14.28 18.18 9.43
C GLN A 96 -13.20 18.38 10.49
N ILE A 97 -12.13 17.60 10.41
CA ILE A 97 -10.98 17.74 11.30
C ILE A 97 -10.02 18.74 10.69
N ALA A 98 -9.59 19.71 11.51
CA ALA A 98 -8.62 20.70 11.08
C ALA A 98 -7.30 20.04 10.67
N VAL A 99 -6.96 20.17 9.40
CA VAL A 99 -5.66 19.71 8.89
C VAL A 99 -4.65 20.81 9.22
N PRO A 100 -3.58 20.50 9.96
CA PRO A 100 -2.42 21.40 9.94
C PRO A 100 -2.02 21.59 8.48
N ARG A 101 -1.62 22.81 8.09
CA ARG A 101 -1.15 23.09 6.71
C ARG A 101 0.12 22.28 6.42
N HIS A 102 -0.06 21.01 6.15
CA HIS A 102 1.00 20.08 5.79
C HIS A 102 0.72 19.61 4.37
N ILE A 103 1.72 19.73 3.53
CA ILE A 103 1.69 19.12 2.20
C ILE A 103 1.67 17.62 2.45
N VAL A 104 0.53 16.96 2.16
CA VAL A 104 0.46 15.50 2.17
C VAL A 104 1.36 15.01 1.03
N PRO A 105 2.46 14.31 1.33
CA PRO A 105 3.31 13.81 0.27
C PRO A 105 2.50 12.82 -0.56
N MET A 106 2.59 12.91 -1.88
CA MET A 106 2.06 11.88 -2.76
C MET A 106 2.66 10.52 -2.38
N ILE A 107 1.96 9.42 -2.69
CA ILE A 107 2.40 8.04 -2.43
C ILE A 107 3.86 7.82 -2.88
N TYR A 108 4.23 8.37 -4.03
CA TYR A 108 5.60 8.35 -4.55
C TYR A 108 6.63 9.01 -3.61
N SER A 109 6.27 10.15 -3.00
CA SER A 109 7.16 10.83 -2.04
C SER A 109 7.34 10.05 -0.74
N GLY A 110 6.32 9.28 -0.33
CA GLY A 110 6.41 8.36 0.81
C GLY A 110 7.35 7.20 0.52
N LEU A 111 7.26 6.64 -0.67
CA LEU A 111 8.13 5.56 -1.14
C LEU A 111 9.59 6.01 -1.25
N GLN A 112 9.86 7.23 -1.73
CA GLN A 112 11.22 7.78 -1.79
C GLN A 112 11.88 7.94 -0.41
N LYS A 113 11.07 8.09 0.64
CA LYS A 113 11.55 8.21 2.03
C LYS A 113 11.63 6.87 2.75
N ALA A 114 11.26 5.77 2.09
CA ALA A 114 11.35 4.45 2.69
C ALA A 114 12.82 4.12 3.04
N PRO A 115 13.08 3.53 4.20
CA PRO A 115 14.44 3.21 4.63
C PRO A 115 15.09 2.11 3.78
N VAL A 116 14.29 1.41 2.98
CA VAL A 116 14.74 0.32 2.10
C VAL A 116 14.66 0.79 0.66
N LYS A 117 15.76 0.62 -0.07
CA LYS A 117 15.81 0.83 -1.52
C LYS A 117 15.16 -0.34 -2.23
N VAL A 118 14.25 -0.06 -3.17
CA VAL A 118 13.49 -1.07 -3.90
C VAL A 118 13.58 -0.83 -5.40
N VAL A 119 13.76 -1.91 -6.15
CA VAL A 119 13.69 -1.94 -7.61
C VAL A 119 12.79 -3.10 -8.01
N ILE A 120 11.74 -2.81 -8.77
CA ILE A 120 10.80 -3.80 -9.30
C ILE A 120 10.76 -3.64 -10.82
N ASP A 121 11.11 -4.69 -11.55
CA ASP A 121 11.14 -4.63 -13.02
C ASP A 121 9.71 -4.60 -13.60
N SER A 122 8.81 -5.40 -13.05
CA SER A 122 7.40 -5.49 -13.46
C SER A 122 6.47 -5.58 -12.25
N LEU A 123 5.43 -4.74 -12.23
CA LEU A 123 4.35 -4.78 -11.25
C LEU A 123 3.03 -4.98 -11.98
N GLY A 124 2.41 -6.14 -11.79
CA GLY A 124 1.07 -6.46 -12.27
C GLY A 124 0.03 -6.27 -11.19
N VAL A 125 -1.12 -5.70 -11.56
CA VAL A 125 -2.29 -5.59 -10.72
C VAL A 125 -3.49 -6.15 -11.48
N ASN A 126 -4.21 -7.08 -10.87
CA ASN A 126 -5.38 -7.71 -11.45
C ASN A 126 -6.53 -7.65 -10.46
N ASN A 127 -7.70 -7.22 -10.94
CA ASN A 127 -8.93 -7.13 -10.16
C ASN A 127 -8.78 -6.26 -8.89
N LEU A 128 -8.36 -4.99 -9.07
CA LEU A 128 -8.30 -4.02 -7.97
C LEU A 128 -9.61 -3.23 -7.89
N THR A 129 -10.19 -3.20 -6.70
CA THR A 129 -11.29 -2.29 -6.34
C THR A 129 -10.79 -1.20 -5.41
N VAL A 130 -11.10 0.06 -5.74
CA VAL A 130 -10.81 1.22 -4.87
C VAL A 130 -12.12 1.88 -4.48
N VAL A 131 -12.34 2.05 -3.19
CA VAL A 131 -13.44 2.79 -2.61
C VAL A 131 -12.89 4.01 -1.89
N TYR A 132 -13.17 5.19 -2.43
CA TYR A 132 -12.82 6.45 -1.80
C TYR A 132 -14.06 7.08 -1.17
N GLU A 133 -13.98 7.37 0.12
CA GLU A 133 -15.03 8.06 0.85
C GLU A 133 -14.50 9.38 1.43
N GLU A 134 -15.29 10.44 1.31
CA GLU A 134 -14.92 11.73 1.87
C GLU A 134 -16.10 12.40 2.59
N LEU A 135 -15.93 12.71 3.86
CA LEU A 135 -16.85 13.55 4.62
C LEU A 135 -16.42 14.99 4.50
N SER A 136 -17.20 15.78 3.76
CA SER A 136 -16.92 17.20 3.56
C SER A 136 -17.09 18.01 4.85
N LYS A 137 -16.51 19.24 4.92
CA LYS A 137 -16.53 20.11 6.12
C LYS A 137 -17.92 20.38 6.67
N LYS A 138 -18.95 20.41 5.83
CA LYS A 138 -20.34 20.68 6.20
C LYS A 138 -21.27 19.51 5.89
N GLY A 139 -20.73 18.37 5.46
CA GLY A 139 -21.49 17.18 5.10
C GLY A 139 -21.99 16.42 6.32
N ILE A 140 -23.15 15.81 6.20
CA ILE A 140 -23.73 14.90 7.21
C ILE A 140 -23.36 13.46 6.87
N GLN A 141 -23.17 13.15 5.59
CA GLN A 141 -22.81 11.84 5.08
C GLN A 141 -21.61 11.94 4.14
N PRO A 142 -20.73 10.92 4.11
CA PRO A 142 -19.62 10.89 3.18
C PRO A 142 -20.09 10.65 1.75
N GLY A 143 -19.52 11.39 0.80
CA GLY A 143 -19.57 11.04 -0.61
C GLY A 143 -18.70 9.82 -0.88
N LYS A 144 -19.04 9.03 -1.91
CA LYS A 144 -18.32 7.80 -2.28
C LYS A 144 -18.01 7.77 -3.77
N LEU A 145 -16.81 7.34 -4.11
CA LEU A 145 -16.37 7.01 -5.45
C LEU A 145 -15.91 5.55 -5.48
N PHE A 146 -16.26 4.85 -6.54
CA PHE A 146 -15.90 3.45 -6.74
C PHE A 146 -15.14 3.30 -8.05
N PHE A 147 -14.05 2.55 -8.01
CA PHE A 147 -13.32 2.08 -9.18
C PHE A 147 -13.19 0.57 -9.02
N THR A 148 -13.79 -0.19 -9.91
CA THR A 148 -13.87 -1.65 -9.80
C THR A 148 -13.17 -2.33 -10.97
N GLU A 149 -12.74 -3.56 -10.77
CA GLU A 149 -12.15 -4.41 -11.81
C GLU A 149 -10.96 -3.76 -12.53
N MET A 150 -10.21 -2.93 -11.80
CA MET A 150 -9.04 -2.28 -12.38
C MET A 150 -7.90 -3.27 -12.56
N ASN A 151 -7.33 -3.25 -13.76
CA ASN A 151 -6.16 -4.04 -14.12
C ASN A 151 -5.08 -3.10 -14.64
N GLY A 152 -3.83 -3.42 -14.36
CA GLY A 152 -2.73 -2.60 -14.83
C GLY A 152 -1.40 -3.32 -14.76
N LYS A 153 -0.47 -2.91 -15.61
CA LYS A 153 0.91 -3.34 -15.61
C LYS A 153 1.82 -2.12 -15.62
N PHE A 154 2.78 -2.13 -14.74
CA PHE A 154 3.76 -1.05 -14.57
C PHE A 154 5.15 -1.64 -14.72
N SER A 155 6.07 -0.90 -15.33
CA SER A 155 7.47 -1.31 -15.48
C SER A 155 8.42 -0.27 -14.91
N GLY A 156 9.58 -0.74 -14.41
CA GLY A 156 10.63 0.13 -13.93
C GLY A 156 10.30 0.88 -12.64
N PHE A 157 9.57 0.25 -11.72
CA PHE A 157 9.24 0.86 -10.43
C PHE A 157 10.46 0.88 -9.50
N THR A 158 10.83 2.07 -9.00
CA THR A 158 11.94 2.22 -8.04
C THR A 158 11.75 3.43 -7.14
N ASN A 159 12.21 3.33 -5.88
CA ASN A 159 12.34 4.46 -4.97
C ASN A 159 13.77 5.01 -4.89
N ILE A 160 14.68 4.48 -5.68
CA ILE A 160 16.04 5.02 -5.79
C ILE A 160 15.94 6.26 -6.68
N ALA A 161 16.41 7.41 -6.20
CA ALA A 161 16.50 8.62 -6.99
C ALA A 161 17.40 8.35 -8.21
N SER A 162 16.80 8.07 -9.33
CA SER A 162 17.43 7.98 -10.62
C SER A 162 17.09 9.24 -11.42
N ARG A 163 17.94 9.58 -12.36
CA ARG A 163 17.94 10.81 -13.18
C ARG A 163 16.55 11.39 -13.46
N PRO A 164 16.39 12.73 -13.59
CA PRO A 164 15.08 13.43 -13.67
C PRO A 164 14.14 12.96 -14.78
N ASP A 165 14.54 12.06 -15.65
CA ASP A 165 13.91 11.62 -16.89
C ASP A 165 13.37 10.17 -16.84
N GLN A 166 13.51 9.46 -15.72
CA GLN A 166 12.90 8.11 -15.59
C GLN A 166 11.48 8.22 -15.05
N TYR A 167 10.52 8.05 -15.94
CA TYR A 167 9.10 7.95 -15.63
C TYR A 167 8.69 6.49 -15.46
N ILE A 168 7.76 6.22 -14.54
CA ILE A 168 7.03 4.95 -14.51
C ILE A 168 6.23 4.86 -15.81
N ARG A 169 6.39 3.78 -16.57
CA ARG A 169 5.57 3.51 -17.76
C ARG A 169 4.37 2.68 -17.32
N LEU A 170 3.21 3.10 -17.79
CA LEU A 170 1.97 2.35 -17.74
C LEU A 170 1.77 1.75 -19.13
N ASP A 171 1.69 0.43 -19.22
CA ASP A 171 1.43 -0.32 -20.46
C ASP A 171 -0.02 -0.83 -20.46
#